data_ff29b2bbbde13ebfd36f35f0341e7d53
#
_entry.id   ff29b2bbbde13ebfd36f35f0341e7d53
#
_cell.length_a   1.000
_cell.length_b   1.000
_cell.length_c   1.000
_cell.angle_alpha   90.00
_cell.angle_beta   90.00
_cell.angle_gamma   90.00
#
_symmetry.space_group_name_H-M   'P 1'
#
loop_
_entity.id
_entity.type
_entity.pdbx_description
1 polymer ?
#
loop_
_entity_poly.entity_id
_entity_poly.type
_entity_poly.pdbx_seq_one_letter_code
_entity_poly.pdbx_strand_id
1 'polypeptide(L)'
;MALNAGNVRVAVTGAVSVADTSAPAPTDADSPLTDFSDLGYVHEDGVTETRDRSIEQLRAWQNADVVRSVVTEASITYTFRLIETKKETVELYYATKVQPDGSITIIPSETGGRQSYVLDVIDGTDFIRAYIAEGEVTEVGEQVYAGGEPIGYEVTITAYPSTKILTPDGRPASVKKWYSSLAAA
;
A
#
# COMPACT_ATOMS: atom_id res chain seq x y z
N MET A 1 -28.48 3.00 -20.73
CA MET A 1 -27.53 2.69 -19.62
C MET A 1 -28.06 3.42 -18.38
N ALA A 2 -28.39 2.70 -17.33
CA ALA A 2 -28.84 3.35 -16.09
C ALA A 2 -27.60 3.70 -15.24
N LEU A 3 -27.41 4.99 -14.96
CA LEU A 3 -26.41 5.46 -14.00
C LEU A 3 -26.96 5.20 -12.60
N ASN A 4 -26.12 4.68 -11.71
CA ASN A 4 -26.47 4.42 -10.32
C ASN A 4 -25.54 5.19 -9.39
N ALA A 5 -26.03 6.28 -8.82
CA ALA A 5 -25.26 7.09 -7.87
C ALA A 5 -24.85 6.31 -6.60
N GLY A 6 -25.61 5.26 -6.24
CA GLY A 6 -25.28 4.36 -5.13
C GLY A 6 -24.01 3.53 -5.34
N ASN A 7 -23.44 3.53 -6.55
CA ASN A 7 -22.15 2.86 -6.82
C ASN A 7 -20.95 3.83 -6.71
N VAL A 8 -21.19 5.11 -6.46
CA VAL A 8 -20.13 6.09 -6.19
C VAL A 8 -19.68 5.89 -4.75
N ARG A 9 -18.39 5.68 -4.54
CA ARG A 9 -17.78 5.50 -3.21
C ARG A 9 -16.92 6.70 -2.86
N VAL A 10 -16.97 7.08 -1.59
CA VAL A 10 -16.16 8.14 -1.02
C VAL A 10 -15.34 7.54 0.12
N ALA A 11 -14.05 7.80 0.13
CA ALA A 11 -13.19 7.39 1.25
C ALA A 11 -13.49 8.31 2.45
N VAL A 12 -14.49 7.94 3.27
CA VAL A 12 -14.88 8.72 4.45
C VAL A 12 -13.87 8.54 5.56
N THR A 13 -13.37 7.31 5.72
CA THR A 13 -12.31 6.97 6.68
C THR A 13 -11.54 5.75 6.20
N GLY A 14 -10.43 5.45 6.85
CA GLY A 14 -9.62 4.29 6.53
C GLY A 14 -8.57 4.04 7.59
N ALA A 15 -7.83 2.95 7.43
CA ALA A 15 -6.73 2.56 8.30
C ALA A 15 -5.61 1.93 7.48
N VAL A 16 -4.38 2.06 7.97
CA VAL A 16 -3.22 1.35 7.43
C VAL A 16 -2.63 0.51 8.54
N SER A 17 -2.49 -0.77 8.28
CA SER A 17 -1.92 -1.73 9.23
C SER A 17 -0.72 -2.44 8.64
N VAL A 18 0.25 -2.77 9.47
CA VAL A 18 1.51 -3.45 9.12
C VAL A 18 1.69 -4.72 9.95
N ALA A 19 2.29 -5.72 9.36
CA ALA A 19 2.68 -6.96 10.03
C ALA A 19 3.96 -7.54 9.44
N ASP A 20 4.53 -8.52 10.13
CA ASP A 20 5.54 -9.39 9.54
C ASP A 20 4.97 -10.16 8.34
N THR A 21 5.81 -10.48 7.37
CA THR A 21 5.38 -11.25 6.19
C THR A 21 4.83 -12.65 6.55
N SER A 22 5.09 -13.19 7.73
CA SER A 22 4.52 -14.45 8.21
C SER A 22 3.06 -14.34 8.66
N ALA A 23 2.55 -13.14 8.89
CA ALA A 23 1.17 -12.92 9.34
C ALA A 23 0.14 -13.54 8.37
N PRO A 24 -0.98 -14.05 8.88
CA PRO A 24 -2.03 -14.64 8.06
C PRO A 24 -2.69 -13.57 7.17
N ALA A 25 -2.93 -13.93 5.91
CA ALA A 25 -3.62 -13.05 4.98
C ALA A 25 -5.09 -12.85 5.39
N PRO A 26 -5.67 -11.65 5.22
CA PRO A 26 -7.10 -11.45 5.37
C PRO A 26 -7.90 -12.33 4.40
N THR A 27 -9.11 -12.73 4.80
CA THR A 27 -9.99 -13.58 3.99
C THR A 27 -10.96 -12.80 3.12
N ASP A 28 -11.37 -11.62 3.58
CA ASP A 28 -12.37 -10.75 2.94
C ASP A 28 -12.17 -9.26 3.31
N ALA A 29 -13.14 -8.43 2.94
CA ALA A 29 -13.07 -6.98 3.10
C ALA A 29 -13.16 -6.49 4.55
N ASP A 30 -13.79 -7.25 5.46
CA ASP A 30 -14.07 -6.87 6.84
C ASP A 30 -13.59 -7.90 7.89
N SER A 31 -12.90 -8.97 7.45
CA SER A 31 -12.35 -9.96 8.38
C SER A 31 -11.40 -9.33 9.41
N PRO A 32 -11.42 -9.78 10.67
CA PRO A 32 -10.46 -9.32 11.66
C PRO A 32 -9.01 -9.54 11.22
N LEU A 33 -8.17 -8.55 11.46
CA LEU A 33 -6.74 -8.64 11.20
C LEU A 33 -6.03 -9.28 12.40
N THR A 34 -5.34 -10.39 12.17
CA THR A 34 -4.54 -11.09 13.18
C THR A 34 -3.07 -10.74 12.97
N ASP A 35 -2.38 -10.38 14.04
CA ASP A 35 -0.96 -10.03 14.07
C ASP A 35 -0.60 -8.75 13.28
N PHE A 36 -1.59 -7.96 12.88
CA PHE A 36 -1.38 -6.65 12.29
C PHE A 36 -1.44 -5.55 13.35
N SER A 37 -0.52 -4.62 13.26
CA SER A 37 -0.48 -3.40 14.07
C SER A 37 -0.97 -2.23 13.24
N ASP A 38 -1.93 -1.48 13.78
CA ASP A 38 -2.42 -0.24 13.19
C ASP A 38 -1.33 0.84 13.24
N LEU A 39 -1.12 1.56 12.14
CA LEU A 39 -0.12 2.63 12.04
C LEU A 39 -0.61 3.98 12.58
N GLY A 40 -1.86 4.08 13.01
CA GLY A 40 -2.44 5.29 13.57
C GLY A 40 -3.05 6.22 12.52
N TYR A 41 -3.19 7.49 12.88
CA TYR A 41 -3.83 8.48 12.03
C TYR A 41 -3.05 8.77 10.75
N VAL A 42 -3.76 8.71 9.63
CA VAL A 42 -3.30 9.15 8.31
C VAL A 42 -3.74 10.58 8.08
N HIS A 43 -2.91 11.40 7.43
CA HIS A 43 -3.23 12.76 7.03
C HIS A 43 -4.50 12.82 6.17
N GLU A 44 -5.17 13.97 6.11
CA GLU A 44 -6.43 14.16 5.37
C GLU A 44 -6.34 13.87 3.86
N ASP A 45 -5.16 13.89 3.27
CA ASP A 45 -4.92 13.49 1.88
C ASP A 45 -5.15 11.98 1.64
N GLY A 46 -5.24 11.19 2.72
CA GLY A 46 -5.50 9.75 2.65
C GLY A 46 -4.33 8.94 2.10
N VAL A 47 -4.67 7.92 1.31
CA VAL A 47 -3.70 7.01 0.67
C VAL A 47 -3.81 7.11 -0.84
N THR A 48 -2.70 7.37 -1.50
CA THR A 48 -2.61 7.40 -2.97
C THR A 48 -2.06 6.07 -3.48
N GLU A 49 -2.81 5.41 -4.36
CA GLU A 49 -2.34 4.24 -5.11
C GLU A 49 -1.89 4.67 -6.50
N THR A 50 -0.66 4.32 -6.86
CA THR A 50 -0.12 4.56 -8.21
C THR A 50 0.21 3.22 -8.88
N ARG A 51 -0.18 3.08 -10.14
CA ARG A 51 0.08 1.91 -10.97
C ARG A 51 0.82 2.35 -12.22
N ASP A 52 2.12 2.11 -12.23
CA ASP A 52 2.99 2.44 -13.35
C ASP A 52 3.21 1.25 -14.26
N ARG A 53 3.28 1.53 -15.56
CA ARG A 53 3.57 0.54 -16.58
C ARG A 53 4.34 1.18 -17.73
N SER A 54 5.54 0.68 -17.97
CA SER A 54 6.35 1.03 -19.14
C SER A 54 6.16 -0.02 -20.25
N ILE A 55 5.93 0.45 -21.46
CA ILE A 55 5.73 -0.42 -22.64
C ILE A 55 6.77 -0.05 -23.68
N GLU A 56 7.57 -1.02 -24.08
CA GLU A 56 8.48 -0.93 -25.22
C GLU A 56 7.83 -1.49 -26.47
N GLN A 57 7.94 -0.75 -27.58
CA GLN A 57 7.42 -1.14 -28.88
C GLN A 57 8.55 -1.57 -29.80
N LEU A 58 8.52 -2.82 -30.22
CA LEU A 58 9.39 -3.30 -31.28
C LEU A 58 8.78 -2.93 -32.63
N ARG A 59 9.57 -2.24 -33.46
CA ARG A 59 9.15 -1.80 -34.79
C ARG A 59 9.85 -2.62 -35.85
N ALA A 60 9.14 -2.93 -36.92
CA ALA A 60 9.72 -3.55 -38.11
C ALA A 60 10.54 -2.54 -38.88
N TRP A 61 11.57 -3.01 -39.59
CA TRP A 61 12.33 -2.18 -40.52
C TRP A 61 11.46 -1.70 -41.69
N GLN A 62 10.48 -2.55 -42.10
CA GLN A 62 9.52 -2.20 -43.13
C GLN A 62 8.48 -1.23 -42.56
N ASN A 63 8.40 -0.05 -43.11
CA ASN A 63 7.45 1.03 -42.77
C ASN A 63 7.44 1.49 -41.30
N ALA A 64 8.39 1.03 -40.46
CA ALA A 64 8.41 1.32 -39.04
C ALA A 64 7.14 0.87 -38.28
N ASP A 65 6.43 -0.14 -38.80
CA ASP A 65 5.22 -0.68 -38.17
C ASP A 65 5.53 -1.31 -36.82
N VAL A 66 4.64 -1.07 -35.81
CA VAL A 66 4.74 -1.72 -34.50
C VAL A 66 4.33 -3.19 -34.62
N VAL A 67 5.30 -4.08 -34.54
CA VAL A 67 5.07 -5.54 -34.66
C VAL A 67 4.86 -6.22 -33.32
N ARG A 68 5.31 -5.61 -32.22
CA ARG A 68 5.15 -6.14 -30.88
C ARG A 68 5.24 -5.03 -29.84
N SER A 69 4.42 -5.14 -28.79
CA SER A 69 4.56 -4.34 -27.56
C SER A 69 4.84 -5.26 -26.38
N VAL A 70 5.81 -4.91 -25.56
CA VAL A 70 6.24 -5.67 -24.39
C VAL A 70 6.21 -4.74 -23.18
N VAL A 71 5.61 -5.21 -22.08
CA VAL A 71 5.70 -4.51 -20.80
C VAL A 71 7.09 -4.77 -20.23
N THR A 72 7.88 -3.72 -20.04
CA THR A 72 9.25 -3.80 -19.52
C THR A 72 9.29 -3.58 -18.02
N GLU A 73 8.42 -2.71 -17.51
CA GLU A 73 8.32 -2.42 -16.07
C GLU A 73 6.84 -2.30 -15.69
N ALA A 74 6.52 -2.80 -14.51
CA ALA A 74 5.21 -2.61 -13.89
C ALA A 74 5.37 -2.59 -12.38
N SER A 75 4.81 -1.56 -11.74
CA SER A 75 4.84 -1.41 -10.29
C SER A 75 3.50 -0.94 -9.76
N ILE A 76 3.24 -1.25 -8.50
CA ILE A 76 2.13 -0.69 -7.72
C ILE A 76 2.76 -0.12 -6.46
N THR A 77 2.50 1.16 -6.22
CA THR A 77 2.97 1.87 -5.02
C THR A 77 1.80 2.49 -4.27
N TYR A 78 1.98 2.61 -2.96
CA TYR A 78 1.03 3.25 -2.05
C TYR A 78 1.77 4.31 -1.26
N THR A 79 1.36 5.57 -1.42
CA THR A 79 1.93 6.71 -0.70
C THR A 79 0.92 7.25 0.29
N PHE A 80 1.33 7.44 1.53
CA PHE A 80 0.52 8.05 2.57
C PHE A 80 1.40 8.72 3.63
N ARG A 81 0.82 9.68 4.36
CA ARG A 81 1.48 10.42 5.42
C ARG A 81 0.83 10.10 6.76
N LEU A 82 1.58 9.48 7.66
CA LEU A 82 1.16 9.25 9.04
C LEU A 82 1.43 10.51 9.86
N ILE A 83 0.50 10.84 10.78
CA ILE A 83 0.60 12.04 11.62
C ILE A 83 0.62 11.72 13.11
N GLU A 84 0.63 10.45 13.47
CA GLU A 84 0.72 9.98 14.83
C GLU A 84 2.15 9.50 15.13
N THR A 85 2.78 10.09 16.14
CA THR A 85 4.11 9.68 16.61
C THR A 85 3.98 8.52 17.57
N LYS A 86 3.95 7.30 17.05
CA LYS A 86 3.95 6.07 17.83
C LYS A 86 5.08 5.14 17.39
N LYS A 87 5.33 4.11 18.17
CA LYS A 87 6.46 3.20 17.96
C LYS A 87 6.46 2.61 16.55
N GLU A 88 5.33 2.07 16.11
CA GLU A 88 5.18 1.41 14.81
C GLU A 88 5.43 2.38 13.65
N THR A 89 4.92 3.61 13.77
CA THR A 89 5.10 4.67 12.78
C THR A 89 6.56 5.09 12.66
N VAL A 90 7.23 5.29 13.81
CA VAL A 90 8.65 5.68 13.87
C VAL A 90 9.53 4.55 13.34
N GLU A 91 9.27 3.29 13.73
CA GLU A 91 10.01 2.13 13.25
C GLU A 91 9.86 1.93 11.74
N LEU A 92 8.65 2.17 11.20
CA LEU A 92 8.40 2.09 9.76
C LEU A 92 9.17 3.18 8.98
N TYR A 93 9.04 4.44 9.42
CA TYR A 93 9.63 5.57 8.72
C TYR A 93 11.16 5.57 8.73
N TYR A 94 11.77 5.23 9.87
CA TYR A 94 13.23 5.24 10.03
C TYR A 94 13.91 3.89 9.78
N ALA A 95 13.12 2.85 9.46
CA ALA A 95 13.64 1.48 9.25
C ALA A 95 14.50 0.98 10.42
N THR A 96 14.15 1.33 11.65
CA THR A 96 14.92 1.02 12.86
C THR A 96 14.00 0.68 14.03
N LYS A 97 14.54 0.06 15.07
CA LYS A 97 13.78 -0.29 16.28
C LYS A 97 13.90 0.79 17.35
N VAL A 98 12.75 1.16 17.93
CA VAL A 98 12.71 2.07 19.08
C VAL A 98 13.24 1.33 20.31
N GLN A 99 14.26 1.91 20.97
CA GLN A 99 14.85 1.36 22.17
C GLN A 99 13.95 1.57 23.39
N PRO A 100 14.16 0.83 24.50
CA PRO A 100 13.34 0.98 25.71
C PRO A 100 13.37 2.38 26.35
N ASP A 101 14.40 3.17 26.07
CA ASP A 101 14.54 4.55 26.52
C ASP A 101 13.89 5.57 25.56
N GLY A 102 13.22 5.09 24.50
CA GLY A 102 12.58 5.92 23.48
C GLY A 102 13.53 6.44 22.39
N SER A 103 14.81 6.09 22.44
CA SER A 103 15.78 6.52 21.44
C SER A 103 15.71 5.65 20.16
N ILE A 104 16.15 6.22 19.03
CA ILE A 104 16.38 5.52 17.77
C ILE A 104 17.78 5.85 17.25
N THR A 105 18.39 4.92 16.55
CA THR A 105 19.64 5.14 15.81
C THR A 105 19.36 4.94 14.33
N ILE A 106 19.58 5.98 13.54
CA ILE A 106 19.22 6.00 12.12
C ILE A 106 20.45 5.69 11.30
N ILE A 107 20.32 4.69 10.42
CA ILE A 107 21.31 4.34 9.39
C ILE A 107 20.66 4.62 8.04
N PRO A 108 21.07 5.66 7.30
CA PRO A 108 20.38 6.10 6.10
C PRO A 108 20.31 5.06 4.96
N SER A 109 21.17 4.05 4.99
CA SER A 109 21.20 2.97 4.00
C SER A 109 20.36 1.75 4.38
N GLU A 110 19.79 1.73 5.58
CA GLU A 110 18.94 0.62 6.01
C GLU A 110 17.54 0.75 5.42
N THR A 111 16.98 -0.38 5.01
CA THR A 111 15.57 -0.52 4.65
C THR A 111 14.88 -1.38 5.69
N GLY A 112 13.61 -1.12 5.97
CA GLY A 112 12.83 -1.91 6.92
C GLY A 112 12.58 -3.35 6.46
N GLY A 113 13.05 -3.68 5.25
CA GLY A 113 12.79 -4.96 4.61
C GLY A 113 11.32 -5.12 4.20
N ARG A 114 10.97 -6.34 3.79
CA ARG A 114 9.61 -6.65 3.36
C ARG A 114 8.70 -6.90 4.55
N GLN A 115 7.54 -6.30 4.50
CA GLN A 115 6.47 -6.45 5.48
C GLN A 115 5.13 -6.65 4.76
N SER A 116 4.14 -7.17 5.47
CA SER A 116 2.75 -7.25 4.97
C SER A 116 1.98 -6.00 5.39
N TYR A 117 1.17 -5.47 4.47
CA TYR A 117 0.34 -4.28 4.73
C TYR A 117 -1.11 -4.55 4.38
N VAL A 118 -1.99 -3.94 5.14
CA VAL A 118 -3.42 -3.87 4.86
C VAL A 118 -3.84 -2.40 4.87
N LEU A 119 -4.53 -2.00 3.82
CA LEU A 119 -5.11 -0.68 3.68
C LEU A 119 -6.63 -0.85 3.59
N ASP A 120 -7.33 -0.29 4.54
CA ASP A 120 -8.79 -0.30 4.62
C ASP A 120 -9.34 1.08 4.26
N VAL A 121 -10.33 1.11 3.39
CA VAL A 121 -11.12 2.29 3.07
C VAL A 121 -12.58 1.98 3.39
N ILE A 122 -13.23 2.87 4.12
CA ILE A 122 -14.57 2.68 4.64
C ILE A 122 -15.49 3.81 4.17
N ASP A 123 -16.61 3.43 3.59
CA ASP A 123 -17.71 4.32 3.18
C ASP A 123 -19.04 3.79 3.75
N GLY A 124 -19.36 4.22 4.98
CA GLY A 124 -20.53 3.72 5.69
C GLY A 124 -20.44 2.21 5.98
N THR A 125 -21.24 1.42 5.27
CA THR A 125 -21.24 -0.05 5.37
C THR A 125 -20.39 -0.73 4.30
N ASP A 126 -19.84 0.02 3.37
CA ASP A 126 -19.01 -0.51 2.29
C ASP A 126 -17.52 -0.44 2.65
N PHE A 127 -16.85 -1.55 2.43
CA PHE A 127 -15.41 -1.71 2.71
C PHE A 127 -14.66 -1.99 1.43
N ILE A 128 -13.50 -1.35 1.29
CA ILE A 128 -12.48 -1.70 0.29
C ILE A 128 -11.21 -2.01 1.06
N ARG A 129 -10.74 -3.24 0.95
CA ARG A 129 -9.49 -3.68 1.57
C ARG A 129 -8.48 -4.03 0.50
N ALA A 130 -7.27 -3.47 0.61
CA ALA A 130 -6.12 -3.85 -0.17
C ALA A 130 -5.10 -4.56 0.73
N TYR A 131 -4.72 -5.78 0.38
CA TYR A 131 -3.70 -6.56 1.05
C TYR A 131 -2.46 -6.68 0.18
N ILE A 132 -1.32 -6.28 0.73
CA ILE A 132 0.02 -6.39 0.16
C ILE A 132 0.76 -7.43 1.00
N ALA A 133 1.05 -8.60 0.41
CA ALA A 133 1.73 -9.67 1.14
C ALA A 133 3.22 -9.41 1.35
N GLU A 134 3.85 -8.73 0.40
CA GLU A 134 5.26 -8.34 0.44
C GLU A 134 5.39 -6.91 -0.08
N GLY A 135 5.34 -5.94 0.82
CA GLY A 135 5.60 -4.54 0.56
C GLY A 135 6.89 -4.09 1.22
N GLU A 136 7.55 -3.11 0.67
CA GLU A 136 8.74 -2.49 1.24
C GLU A 136 8.61 -0.97 1.12
N VAL A 137 9.02 -0.25 2.16
CA VAL A 137 9.13 1.21 2.09
C VAL A 137 10.33 1.53 1.20
N THR A 138 10.06 2.06 0.01
CA THR A 138 11.08 2.40 -0.98
C THR A 138 11.44 3.87 -0.99
N GLU A 139 10.53 4.73 -0.51
CA GLU A 139 10.77 6.16 -0.40
C GLU A 139 10.17 6.69 0.91
N VAL A 140 10.82 7.67 1.48
CA VAL A 140 10.34 8.44 2.64
C VAL A 140 10.31 9.91 2.26
N GLY A 141 9.23 10.60 2.62
CA GLY A 141 9.07 12.02 2.38
C GLY A 141 9.85 12.87 3.38
N GLU A 142 9.82 14.18 3.18
CA GLU A 142 10.44 15.13 4.08
C GLU A 142 9.69 15.21 5.41
N GLN A 143 10.43 15.32 6.52
CA GLN A 143 9.85 15.59 7.82
C GLN A 143 10.05 17.07 8.18
N VAL A 144 8.94 17.78 8.32
CA VAL A 144 8.95 19.21 8.65
C VAL A 144 8.57 19.42 10.10
N TYR A 145 9.40 20.15 10.83
CA TYR A 145 9.13 20.57 12.22
C TYR A 145 8.75 22.05 12.24
N ALA A 146 7.45 22.33 12.11
CA ALA A 146 6.91 23.69 12.07
C ALA A 146 5.79 23.87 13.11
N GLY A 147 5.62 25.10 13.59
CA GLY A 147 4.54 25.42 14.52
C GLY A 147 3.17 25.39 13.80
N GLY A 148 2.21 24.71 14.40
CA GLY A 148 0.81 24.67 13.89
C GLY A 148 0.50 23.54 12.92
N GLU A 149 1.49 22.73 12.54
CA GLU A 149 1.29 21.56 11.67
C GLU A 149 1.69 20.27 12.39
N PRO A 150 0.99 19.14 12.15
CA PRO A 150 1.41 17.86 12.71
C PRO A 150 2.73 17.41 12.09
N ILE A 151 3.58 16.78 12.89
CA ILE A 151 4.77 16.09 12.38
C ILE A 151 4.30 14.94 11.49
N GLY A 152 4.73 14.94 10.23
CA GLY A 152 4.32 13.94 9.24
C GLY A 152 5.42 12.93 8.98
N TYR A 153 5.01 11.68 8.79
CA TYR A 153 5.85 10.55 8.40
C TYR A 153 5.32 10.00 7.07
N GLU A 154 5.76 10.62 5.98
CA GLU A 154 5.33 10.20 4.65
C GLU A 154 6.19 9.03 4.17
N VAL A 155 5.52 7.99 3.70
CA VAL A 155 6.15 6.78 3.18
C VAL A 155 5.51 6.37 1.87
N THR A 156 6.32 5.83 0.97
CA THR A 156 5.87 5.15 -0.24
C THR A 156 6.25 3.68 -0.15
N ILE A 157 5.23 2.82 -0.21
CA ILE A 157 5.38 1.37 -0.17
C ILE A 157 5.28 0.84 -1.60
N THR A 158 6.29 0.09 -2.03
CA THR A 158 6.24 -0.69 -3.28
C THR A 158 5.76 -2.10 -2.98
N ALA A 159 4.74 -2.57 -3.71
CA ALA A 159 4.18 -3.91 -3.58
C ALA A 159 4.85 -4.88 -4.55
N TYR A 160 5.44 -5.94 -4.01
CA TYR A 160 6.12 -6.98 -4.76
C TYR A 160 5.24 -8.22 -4.96
N PRO A 161 5.41 -8.98 -6.06
CA PRO A 161 4.72 -10.25 -6.26
C PRO A 161 5.06 -11.25 -5.14
N SER A 162 4.02 -11.92 -4.62
CA SER A 162 4.18 -12.94 -3.57
C SER A 162 3.35 -14.18 -3.90
N THR A 163 3.86 -15.36 -3.52
CA THR A 163 3.14 -16.62 -3.62
C THR A 163 1.99 -16.75 -2.63
N LYS A 164 1.89 -15.84 -1.66
CA LYS A 164 0.73 -15.75 -0.75
C LYS A 164 -0.52 -15.20 -1.42
N ILE A 165 -0.36 -14.48 -2.53
CA ILE A 165 -1.45 -13.94 -3.34
C ILE A 165 -1.32 -14.57 -4.72
N LEU A 166 -2.26 -15.45 -5.06
CA LEU A 166 -2.29 -16.10 -6.36
C LEU A 166 -3.48 -15.59 -7.18
N THR A 167 -3.24 -15.37 -8.46
CA THR A 167 -4.30 -15.18 -9.45
C THR A 167 -5.05 -16.50 -9.67
N PRO A 168 -6.26 -16.50 -10.27
CA PRO A 168 -7.00 -17.72 -10.55
C PRO A 168 -6.24 -18.74 -11.42
N ASP A 169 -5.29 -18.30 -12.23
CA ASP A 169 -4.37 -19.11 -13.05
C ASP A 169 -3.07 -19.49 -12.33
N GLY A 170 -2.97 -19.23 -11.01
CA GLY A 170 -1.87 -19.68 -10.14
C GLY A 170 -0.60 -18.83 -10.19
N ARG A 171 -0.63 -17.64 -10.81
CA ARG A 171 0.54 -16.73 -10.84
C ARG A 171 0.61 -15.88 -9.58
N PRO A 172 1.83 -15.61 -9.06
CA PRO A 172 2.03 -14.66 -7.96
C PRO A 172 1.52 -13.25 -8.34
N ALA A 173 0.87 -12.59 -7.38
CA ALA A 173 0.37 -11.23 -7.52
C ALA A 173 0.91 -10.34 -6.38
N SER A 174 0.96 -9.03 -6.62
CA SER A 174 1.49 -8.07 -5.64
C SER A 174 0.44 -7.61 -4.63
N VAL A 175 -0.81 -7.48 -5.06
CA VAL A 175 -1.90 -6.94 -4.24
C VAL A 175 -3.17 -7.74 -4.49
N LYS A 176 -3.90 -8.05 -3.41
CA LYS A 176 -5.26 -8.56 -3.47
C LYS A 176 -6.21 -7.52 -2.90
N LYS A 177 -7.29 -7.24 -3.64
CA LYS A 177 -8.31 -6.29 -3.19
C LYS A 177 -9.66 -6.97 -3.06
N TRP A 178 -10.37 -6.60 -2.01
CA TRP A 178 -11.76 -6.96 -1.79
C TRP A 178 -12.61 -5.71 -1.78
N TYR A 179 -13.79 -5.82 -2.33
CA TYR A 179 -14.82 -4.80 -2.37
C TYR A 179 -16.10 -5.41 -1.82
N SER A 180 -16.55 -5.01 -0.63
CA SER A 180 -17.76 -5.58 -0.01
C SER A 180 -18.98 -5.42 -0.90
N SER A 181 -19.11 -4.28 -1.59
CA SER A 181 -20.21 -3.99 -2.51
C SER A 181 -20.24 -4.81 -3.80
N LEU A 182 -19.15 -5.51 -4.13
CA LEU A 182 -19.05 -6.38 -5.30
C LEU A 182 -19.11 -7.87 -4.92
N ALA A 183 -19.10 -8.20 -3.63
CA ALA A 183 -19.25 -9.56 -3.18
C ALA A 183 -20.64 -10.08 -3.57
N ALA A 184 -20.70 -11.30 -4.11
CA ALA A 184 -21.98 -11.95 -4.38
C ALA A 184 -22.68 -12.26 -3.04
N ALA A 185 -23.95 -11.92 -2.95
CA ALA A 185 -24.79 -12.25 -1.81
C ALA A 185 -25.07 -13.76 -1.73
#